data_5117320ae593448fa233ad5c16c6e2a4
#
_entry.id   5117320ae593448fa233ad5c16c6e2a4
#
_cell.length_a   1.000
_cell.length_b   1.000
_cell.length_c   1.000
_cell.angle_alpha   90.00
_cell.angle_beta   90.00
_cell.angle_gamma   90.00
#
_symmetry.space_group_name_H-M   'P 1'
#
loop_
_entity.id
_entity.type
_entity.pdbx_description
1 polymer ?
#
loop_
_entity_poly.entity_id
_entity_poly.type
_entity_poly.pdbx_seq_one_letter_code
_entity_poly.pdbx_strand_id
1 'polypeptide(L)'
;MKNSSIIIVIFSMVLFSCGGSGSSGGNGVVPKTSKSDVIAKLSNTNWEKECSPYNKLSSGDLTDSWNVKIKLSIDSSLKSTYRTEYFHPTDTECKSMMFNALDISKFDISGKVISEESIEANGLNETFIYNADNRDIPPNYTLIYIESEKLYFGQKSGLNLGETPETRHSSISLDNYFTKVVN
;
A
#
# COMPACT_ATOMS: atom_id res chain seq x y z
N MET A 1 -14.37 17.43 56.42
CA MET A 1 -13.54 18.53 56.00
C MET A 1 -12.16 17.95 55.65
N LYS A 2 -11.85 17.74 54.38
CA LYS A 2 -10.52 17.27 53.90
C LYS A 2 -10.06 18.24 52.82
N ASN A 3 -9.02 19.00 53.15
CA ASN A 3 -8.37 19.96 52.25
C ASN A 3 -7.58 19.19 51.17
N SER A 4 -7.90 19.44 49.90
CA SER A 4 -7.09 19.04 48.78
C SER A 4 -6.19 20.19 48.37
N SER A 5 -4.89 20.02 48.53
CA SER A 5 -3.88 20.96 48.08
C SER A 5 -3.63 20.74 46.56
N ILE A 6 -3.85 21.81 45.80
CA ILE A 6 -3.51 21.86 44.37
C ILE A 6 -2.06 22.28 44.25
N ILE A 7 -1.23 21.39 43.68
CA ILE A 7 0.18 21.69 43.34
C ILE A 7 0.16 22.19 41.90
N ILE A 8 0.45 23.47 41.71
CA ILE A 8 0.69 24.10 40.40
C ILE A 8 2.18 23.91 40.07
N VAL A 9 2.51 23.07 39.08
CA VAL A 9 3.85 22.97 38.55
C VAL A 9 3.98 23.95 37.40
N ILE A 10 4.73 25.02 37.62
CA ILE A 10 5.12 25.98 36.58
C ILE A 10 6.33 25.42 35.83
N PHE A 11 6.12 25.06 34.56
CA PHE A 11 7.19 24.62 33.67
C PHE A 11 7.80 25.84 32.96
N SER A 12 9.01 26.23 33.41
CA SER A 12 9.76 27.35 32.82
C SER A 12 10.31 26.92 31.45
N MET A 13 9.92 27.63 30.40
CA MET A 13 10.54 27.52 29.06
C MET A 13 11.91 28.18 29.09
N VAL A 14 12.94 27.39 28.87
CA VAL A 14 14.29 27.90 28.58
C VAL A 14 14.45 27.98 27.06
N LEU A 15 14.45 29.18 26.51
CA LEU A 15 14.81 29.49 25.15
C LEU A 15 16.35 29.44 25.01
N PHE A 16 16.89 28.40 24.43
CA PHE A 16 18.27 28.40 23.92
C PHE A 16 18.30 28.95 22.50
N SER A 17 18.65 30.22 22.39
CA SER A 17 19.14 30.80 21.15
C SER A 17 20.64 30.48 21.04
N CYS A 18 21.03 29.67 20.07
CA CYS A 18 22.41 29.52 19.67
C CYS A 18 22.54 29.80 18.18
N GLY A 19 22.97 31.00 17.85
CA GLY A 19 23.46 31.34 16.54
C GLY A 19 24.87 30.76 16.33
N GLY A 20 25.09 30.10 15.20
CA GLY A 20 26.39 29.57 14.78
C GLY A 20 26.43 29.45 13.26
N SER A 21 27.19 30.33 12.65
CA SER A 21 27.48 30.36 11.20
C SER A 21 28.39 29.20 10.80
N GLY A 22 28.08 28.60 9.62
CA GLY A 22 29.10 28.07 8.70
C GLY A 22 29.41 26.60 8.81
N SER A 23 28.91 25.81 7.86
CA SER A 23 29.75 24.92 7.06
C SER A 23 28.90 24.25 5.98
N SER A 24 29.33 24.35 4.74
CA SER A 24 28.84 23.66 3.57
C SER A 24 29.01 22.13 3.75
N GLY A 25 27.92 21.48 4.18
CA GLY A 25 27.76 20.03 4.15
C GLY A 25 26.77 19.71 3.05
N GLY A 26 27.21 18.93 2.05
CA GLY A 26 26.37 18.53 0.92
C GLY A 26 25.04 17.91 1.37
N ASN A 27 23.96 18.65 1.18
CA ASN A 27 22.61 18.12 1.29
C ASN A 27 22.43 17.09 0.16
N GLY A 28 22.58 15.83 0.49
CA GLY A 28 22.00 14.76 -0.29
C GLY A 28 20.48 15.00 -0.30
N VAL A 29 20.00 15.72 -1.31
CA VAL A 29 18.57 15.86 -1.55
C VAL A 29 18.06 14.48 -1.94
N VAL A 30 17.51 13.75 -0.98
CA VAL A 30 16.72 12.54 -1.28
C VAL A 30 15.62 13.04 -2.22
N PRO A 31 15.54 12.51 -3.46
CA PRO A 31 14.54 12.97 -4.42
C PRO A 31 13.15 12.76 -3.82
N LYS A 32 12.45 13.83 -3.50
CA LYS A 32 11.06 13.76 -3.04
C LYS A 32 10.22 13.24 -4.21
N THR A 33 9.84 11.97 -4.17
CA THR A 33 8.93 11.39 -5.15
C THR A 33 7.62 12.16 -5.17
N SER A 34 7.32 12.83 -6.25
CA SER A 34 6.07 13.59 -6.42
C SER A 34 4.93 12.66 -6.87
N LYS A 35 3.67 13.13 -6.75
CA LYS A 35 2.50 12.43 -7.32
C LYS A 35 2.71 12.11 -8.81
N SER A 36 3.25 13.06 -9.58
CA SER A 36 3.53 12.89 -11.02
C SER A 36 4.57 11.80 -11.27
N ASP A 37 5.58 11.67 -10.43
CA ASP A 37 6.60 10.62 -10.56
C ASP A 37 6.02 9.23 -10.32
N VAL A 38 5.13 9.09 -9.33
CA VAL A 38 4.43 7.82 -9.07
C VAL A 38 3.54 7.46 -10.25
N ILE A 39 2.76 8.41 -10.79
CA ILE A 39 1.92 8.20 -11.96
C ILE A 39 2.77 7.75 -13.17
N ALA A 40 3.89 8.41 -13.42
CA ALA A 40 4.79 8.06 -14.52
C ALA A 40 5.39 6.66 -14.36
N LYS A 41 5.72 6.25 -13.13
CA LYS A 41 6.23 4.91 -12.83
C LYS A 41 5.18 3.81 -12.96
N LEU A 42 3.89 4.14 -12.82
CA LEU A 42 2.78 3.18 -12.92
C LEU A 42 2.22 3.05 -14.32
N SER A 43 2.17 4.16 -15.07
CA SER A 43 1.50 4.20 -16.38
C SER A 43 2.17 3.27 -17.40
N ASN A 44 1.35 2.49 -18.10
CA ASN A 44 1.79 1.52 -19.13
C ASN A 44 2.78 0.48 -18.59
N THR A 45 2.53 -0.05 -17.40
CA THR A 45 3.40 -1.02 -16.76
C THR A 45 2.68 -2.32 -16.44
N ASN A 46 3.48 -3.39 -16.40
CA ASN A 46 3.04 -4.71 -15.97
C ASN A 46 3.82 -5.13 -14.73
N TRP A 47 3.13 -5.76 -13.81
CA TRP A 47 3.65 -6.21 -12.54
C TRP A 47 3.18 -7.63 -12.26
N GLU A 48 4.00 -8.42 -11.61
CA GLU A 48 3.68 -9.79 -11.24
C GLU A 48 4.00 -10.05 -9.77
N LYS A 49 3.06 -10.65 -9.06
CA LYS A 49 3.28 -11.20 -7.75
C LYS A 49 3.52 -12.68 -7.88
N GLU A 50 4.63 -13.13 -7.34
CA GLU A 50 5.04 -14.53 -7.34
C GLU A 50 4.04 -15.43 -6.65
N CYS A 51 4.15 -16.72 -6.93
CA CYS A 51 3.35 -17.76 -6.31
C CYS A 51 3.35 -17.65 -4.79
N SER A 52 2.19 -17.51 -4.21
CA SER A 52 2.03 -17.38 -2.74
C SER A 52 0.69 -17.94 -2.29
N PRO A 53 0.58 -18.42 -1.02
CA PRO A 53 -0.69 -18.82 -0.47
C PRO A 53 -1.71 -17.67 -0.47
N TYR A 54 -2.91 -17.95 -0.93
CA TYR A 54 -4.04 -17.04 -0.87
C TYR A 54 -4.93 -17.39 0.32
N ASN A 55 -4.77 -16.65 1.41
CA ASN A 55 -5.64 -16.79 2.57
C ASN A 55 -6.87 -15.90 2.38
N LYS A 56 -8.00 -16.50 2.07
CA LYS A 56 -9.29 -15.80 1.98
C LYS A 56 -9.79 -15.49 3.39
N LEU A 57 -9.27 -14.42 4.00
CA LEU A 57 -9.58 -14.01 5.38
C LEU A 57 -11.02 -13.50 5.58
N SER A 58 -11.87 -13.48 4.56
CA SER A 58 -13.18 -12.82 4.62
C SER A 58 -14.38 -13.74 4.91
N SER A 59 -14.21 -15.05 4.96
CA SER A 59 -15.37 -15.95 5.10
C SER A 59 -15.30 -16.95 6.27
N GLY A 60 -14.23 -16.96 7.06
CA GLY A 60 -14.11 -17.93 8.16
C GLY A 60 -13.96 -19.39 7.71
N ASP A 61 -14.06 -19.66 6.44
CA ASP A 61 -13.91 -21.00 5.86
C ASP A 61 -12.45 -21.20 5.43
N LEU A 62 -11.66 -21.79 6.32
CA LEU A 62 -10.23 -22.07 6.13
C LEU A 62 -9.96 -23.30 5.25
N THR A 63 -10.99 -23.88 4.63
CA THR A 63 -10.88 -25.18 3.97
C THR A 63 -10.25 -25.13 2.58
N ASP A 64 -10.22 -23.96 1.93
CA ASP A 64 -9.66 -23.83 0.57
C ASP A 64 -8.52 -22.82 0.53
N SER A 65 -7.34 -23.26 0.96
CA SER A 65 -6.09 -22.50 0.80
C SER A 65 -5.59 -22.71 -0.63
N TRP A 66 -5.86 -21.78 -1.53
CA TRP A 66 -5.26 -21.77 -2.87
C TRP A 66 -3.86 -21.17 -2.84
N ASN A 67 -3.00 -21.60 -3.75
CA ASN A 67 -1.85 -20.79 -4.15
C ASN A 67 -2.28 -19.88 -5.30
N VAL A 68 -1.73 -18.66 -5.34
CA VAL A 68 -2.07 -17.69 -6.38
C VAL A 68 -0.84 -17.04 -6.97
N LYS A 69 -0.95 -16.69 -8.23
CA LYS A 69 -0.06 -15.80 -8.96
C LYS A 69 -0.90 -14.64 -9.48
N ILE A 70 -0.44 -13.39 -9.28
CA ILE A 70 -1.24 -12.23 -9.66
C ILE A 70 -0.47 -11.42 -10.68
N LYS A 71 -1.10 -11.18 -11.84
CA LYS A 71 -0.61 -10.28 -12.87
C LYS A 71 -1.41 -9.00 -12.84
N LEU A 72 -0.74 -7.87 -12.75
CA LEU A 72 -1.33 -6.55 -12.71
C LEU A 72 -0.82 -5.74 -13.89
N SER A 73 -1.74 -5.29 -14.74
CA SER A 73 -1.46 -4.35 -15.84
C SER A 73 -2.09 -3.01 -15.52
N ILE A 74 -1.35 -1.92 -15.71
CA ILE A 74 -1.82 -0.54 -15.48
C ILE A 74 -1.62 0.24 -16.77
N ASP A 75 -2.70 0.78 -17.34
CA ASP A 75 -2.65 1.57 -18.57
C ASP A 75 -2.28 3.04 -18.33
N SER A 76 -2.17 3.82 -19.40
CA SER A 76 -1.85 5.25 -19.34
C SER A 76 -2.88 6.10 -18.60
N SER A 77 -4.11 5.61 -18.47
CA SER A 77 -5.19 6.26 -17.72
C SER A 77 -5.24 5.84 -16.25
N LEU A 78 -4.32 5.02 -15.79
CA LEU A 78 -4.32 4.36 -14.48
C LEU A 78 -5.50 3.41 -14.25
N LYS A 79 -6.08 2.87 -15.32
CA LYS A 79 -6.97 1.72 -15.22
C LYS A 79 -6.11 0.49 -14.98
N SER A 80 -6.40 -0.22 -13.90
CA SER A 80 -5.68 -1.43 -13.51
C SER A 80 -6.51 -2.67 -13.86
N THR A 81 -5.84 -3.71 -14.27
CA THR A 81 -6.42 -5.02 -14.57
C THR A 81 -5.63 -6.06 -13.79
N TYR A 82 -6.27 -6.69 -12.84
CA TYR A 82 -5.73 -7.80 -12.07
C TYR A 82 -6.20 -9.11 -12.69
N ARG A 83 -5.27 -9.98 -13.00
CA ARG A 83 -5.54 -11.38 -13.34
C ARG A 83 -4.96 -12.26 -12.23
N THR A 84 -5.83 -12.80 -11.40
CA THR A 84 -5.46 -13.77 -10.36
C THR A 84 -5.57 -15.17 -10.90
N GLU A 85 -4.48 -15.88 -10.97
CA GLU A 85 -4.39 -17.28 -11.38
C GLU A 85 -4.36 -18.15 -10.12
N TYR A 86 -5.23 -19.16 -10.04
CA TYR A 86 -5.41 -20.01 -8.88
C TYR A 86 -4.84 -21.40 -9.14
N PHE A 87 -4.14 -21.93 -8.16
CA PHE A 87 -3.45 -23.21 -8.21
C PHE A 87 -3.82 -24.05 -7.00
N HIS A 88 -3.77 -25.36 -7.14
CA HIS A 88 -4.06 -26.26 -6.04
C HIS A 88 -3.17 -25.96 -4.83
N PRO A 89 -3.65 -26.13 -3.58
CA PRO A 89 -2.85 -25.86 -2.37
C PRO A 89 -1.50 -26.57 -2.31
N THR A 90 -1.37 -27.75 -2.94
CA THR A 90 -0.13 -28.51 -3.01
C THR A 90 0.81 -28.04 -4.13
N ASP A 91 0.34 -27.23 -5.07
CA ASP A 91 1.15 -26.66 -6.16
C ASP A 91 1.80 -25.35 -5.71
N THR A 92 2.83 -25.47 -4.88
CA THR A 92 3.56 -24.32 -4.31
C THR A 92 4.43 -23.56 -5.31
N GLU A 93 4.58 -24.11 -6.53
CA GLU A 93 5.33 -23.45 -7.61
C GLU A 93 4.40 -22.84 -8.67
N CYS A 94 3.08 -22.93 -8.50
CA CYS A 94 2.09 -22.40 -9.42
C CYS A 94 2.30 -22.84 -10.90
N LYS A 95 2.49 -24.13 -11.11
CA LYS A 95 2.76 -24.72 -12.44
C LYS A 95 1.49 -25.09 -13.19
N SER A 96 0.46 -25.53 -12.50
CA SER A 96 -0.76 -26.08 -13.09
C SER A 96 -1.97 -25.24 -12.70
N MET A 97 -2.26 -24.18 -13.47
CA MET A 97 -3.38 -23.30 -13.24
C MET A 97 -4.71 -24.07 -13.33
N MET A 98 -5.54 -23.92 -12.30
CA MET A 98 -6.88 -24.48 -12.23
C MET A 98 -7.92 -23.55 -12.88
N PHE A 99 -7.91 -22.29 -12.49
CA PHE A 99 -8.77 -21.24 -13.04
C PHE A 99 -8.17 -19.87 -12.82
N ASN A 100 -8.77 -18.83 -13.37
CA ASN A 100 -8.36 -17.45 -13.11
C ASN A 100 -9.57 -16.55 -12.90
N ALA A 101 -9.37 -15.45 -12.18
CA ALA A 101 -10.33 -14.36 -12.02
C ALA A 101 -9.75 -13.07 -12.60
N LEU A 102 -10.63 -12.18 -13.05
CA LEU A 102 -10.28 -10.89 -13.60
C LEU A 102 -11.01 -9.80 -12.81
N ASP A 103 -10.23 -8.85 -12.29
CA ASP A 103 -10.76 -7.64 -11.65
C ASP A 103 -10.20 -6.41 -12.35
N ILE A 104 -11.04 -5.41 -12.55
CA ILE A 104 -10.66 -4.16 -13.18
C ILE A 104 -11.00 -3.03 -12.23
N SER A 105 -10.03 -2.16 -11.98
CA SER A 105 -10.24 -0.98 -11.15
C SER A 105 -9.64 0.27 -11.78
N LYS A 106 -9.90 1.40 -11.16
CA LYS A 106 -9.33 2.69 -11.47
C LYS A 106 -8.55 3.19 -10.28
N PHE A 107 -7.31 3.58 -10.51
CA PHE A 107 -6.44 4.19 -9.52
C PHE A 107 -6.56 5.72 -9.56
N ASP A 108 -6.72 6.33 -8.41
CA ASP A 108 -6.50 7.76 -8.19
C ASP A 108 -5.43 7.92 -7.11
N ILE A 109 -4.30 8.49 -7.51
CA ILE A 109 -3.16 8.72 -6.61
C ILE A 109 -3.40 10.02 -5.86
N SER A 110 -3.42 9.96 -4.55
CA SER A 110 -3.50 11.13 -3.68
C SER A 110 -2.11 11.61 -3.23
N GLY A 111 -2.07 12.53 -2.27
CA GLY A 111 -0.83 13.09 -1.73
C GLY A 111 0.04 12.08 -0.98
N LYS A 112 1.17 12.57 -0.50
CA LYS A 112 2.11 11.80 0.32
C LYS A 112 1.50 11.43 1.66
N VAL A 113 1.80 10.23 2.10
CA VAL A 113 1.41 9.66 3.39
C VAL A 113 2.62 8.94 3.97
N ILE A 114 2.87 9.08 5.25
CA ILE A 114 3.90 8.30 5.95
C ILE A 114 3.23 7.05 6.53
N SER A 115 3.76 5.89 6.20
CA SER A 115 3.29 4.62 6.77
C SER A 115 3.73 4.44 8.22
N GLU A 116 3.20 3.44 8.91
CA GLU A 116 3.60 3.07 10.28
C GLU A 116 5.09 2.67 10.35
N GLU A 117 5.64 2.12 9.27
CA GLU A 117 7.06 1.78 9.14
C GLU A 117 7.94 2.98 8.77
N SER A 118 7.38 4.20 8.79
CA SER A 118 8.06 5.45 8.42
C SER A 118 8.47 5.52 6.94
N ILE A 119 7.76 4.82 6.07
CA ILE A 119 7.96 4.86 4.61
C ILE A 119 7.13 6.01 4.02
N GLU A 120 7.77 6.90 3.25
CA GLU A 120 7.06 7.94 2.50
C GLU A 120 6.41 7.31 1.25
N ALA A 121 5.11 7.06 1.32
CA ALA A 121 4.28 6.50 0.25
C ALA A 121 3.33 7.55 -0.32
N ASN A 122 2.50 7.15 -1.28
CA ASN A 122 1.37 7.94 -1.74
C ASN A 122 0.06 7.25 -1.33
N GLY A 123 -0.98 8.03 -1.09
CA GLY A 123 -2.31 7.48 -0.95
C GLY A 123 -2.83 7.00 -2.31
N LEU A 124 -3.53 5.88 -2.30
CA LEU A 124 -4.22 5.32 -3.46
C LEU A 124 -5.69 5.15 -3.12
N ASN A 125 -6.56 5.73 -3.94
CA ASN A 125 -7.99 5.45 -3.94
C ASN A 125 -8.26 4.51 -5.12
N GLU A 126 -8.69 3.32 -4.84
CA GLU A 126 -9.00 2.31 -5.84
C GLU A 126 -10.51 2.12 -5.94
N THR A 127 -11.07 2.29 -7.13
CA THR A 127 -12.50 2.08 -7.41
C THR A 127 -12.65 0.92 -8.37
N PHE A 128 -13.35 -0.13 -7.96
CA PHE A 128 -13.59 -1.29 -8.81
C PHE A 128 -14.64 -0.97 -9.86
N ILE A 129 -14.34 -1.32 -11.11
CA ILE A 129 -15.19 -1.14 -12.30
C ILE A 129 -15.83 -2.46 -12.67
N TYR A 130 -15.11 -3.56 -12.49
CA TYR A 130 -15.53 -4.91 -12.78
C TYR A 130 -14.81 -5.88 -11.84
N ASN A 131 -15.48 -6.91 -11.42
CA ASN A 131 -14.89 -8.04 -10.72
C ASN A 131 -15.51 -9.36 -11.19
N ALA A 132 -14.73 -10.42 -11.13
CA ALA A 132 -15.11 -11.75 -11.63
C ALA A 132 -16.37 -12.32 -10.95
N ASP A 133 -16.62 -11.92 -9.70
CA ASP A 133 -17.79 -12.39 -8.93
C ASP A 133 -19.03 -11.53 -9.15
N ASN A 134 -18.92 -10.47 -9.95
CA ASN A 134 -19.98 -9.48 -10.23
C ASN A 134 -20.63 -8.92 -8.95
N ARG A 135 -19.82 -8.71 -7.91
CA ARG A 135 -20.24 -8.13 -6.63
C ARG A 135 -19.99 -6.63 -6.63
N ASP A 136 -20.81 -5.89 -5.90
CA ASP A 136 -20.54 -4.50 -5.58
C ASP A 136 -19.38 -4.47 -4.55
N ILE A 137 -18.21 -4.00 -5.00
CA ILE A 137 -17.02 -3.87 -4.16
C ILE A 137 -16.87 -2.38 -3.83
N PRO A 138 -16.90 -2.01 -2.53
CA PRO A 138 -16.68 -0.62 -2.14
C PRO A 138 -15.28 -0.14 -2.54
N PRO A 139 -15.07 1.17 -2.70
CA PRO A 139 -13.76 1.73 -2.92
C PRO A 139 -12.78 1.28 -1.83
N ASN A 140 -11.53 1.06 -2.22
CA ASN A 140 -10.45 0.69 -1.31
C ASN A 140 -9.47 1.86 -1.18
N TYR A 141 -9.26 2.32 0.04
CA TYR A 141 -8.32 3.41 0.35
C TYR A 141 -7.05 2.80 0.95
N THR A 142 -5.98 2.82 0.19
CA THR A 142 -4.72 2.17 0.56
C THR A 142 -3.52 3.08 0.29
N LEU A 143 -2.33 2.59 0.56
CA LEU A 143 -1.06 3.21 0.19
C LEU A 143 -0.52 2.56 -1.07
N ILE A 144 0.31 3.31 -1.80
CA ILE A 144 1.09 2.81 -2.91
C ILE A 144 2.53 3.31 -2.77
N TYR A 145 3.48 2.40 -2.87
CA TYR A 145 4.90 2.70 -2.78
C TYR A 145 5.66 1.94 -3.87
N ILE A 146 6.60 2.60 -4.52
CA ILE A 146 7.43 2.01 -5.56
C ILE A 146 8.89 2.28 -5.24
N GLU A 147 9.63 1.20 -5.05
CA GLU A 147 11.06 1.24 -4.85
C GLU A 147 11.75 0.32 -5.87
N SER A 148 12.66 0.89 -6.66
CA SER A 148 13.31 0.15 -7.75
C SER A 148 12.27 -0.46 -8.71
N GLU A 149 12.22 -1.77 -8.83
CA GLU A 149 11.27 -2.52 -9.66
C GLU A 149 10.22 -3.26 -8.82
N LYS A 150 9.97 -2.79 -7.60
CA LYS A 150 8.98 -3.37 -6.69
C LYS A 150 7.86 -2.38 -6.44
N LEU A 151 6.64 -2.88 -6.50
CA LEU A 151 5.41 -2.17 -6.21
C LEU A 151 4.76 -2.78 -4.97
N TYR A 152 4.47 -1.92 -3.99
CA TYR A 152 3.87 -2.29 -2.72
C TYR A 152 2.52 -1.62 -2.56
N PHE A 153 1.56 -2.35 -2.02
CA PHE A 153 0.28 -1.82 -1.58
C PHE A 153 0.20 -1.80 -0.06
N GLY A 154 -0.50 -0.79 0.47
CA GLY A 154 -0.77 -0.70 1.89
C GLY A 154 -1.61 -1.86 2.41
N GLN A 155 -1.45 -2.15 3.68
CA GLN A 155 -2.15 -3.21 4.39
C GLN A 155 -2.94 -2.65 5.57
N LYS A 156 -3.97 -3.39 5.96
CA LYS A 156 -4.78 -3.08 7.15
C LYS A 156 -3.90 -3.06 8.39
N SER A 157 -4.11 -2.05 9.23
CA SER A 157 -3.46 -1.95 10.54
C SER A 157 -4.39 -1.28 11.53
N GLY A 158 -4.64 -1.90 12.66
CA GLY A 158 -5.53 -1.40 13.69
C GLY A 158 -6.92 -1.06 13.15
N LEU A 159 -7.33 0.20 13.25
CA LEU A 159 -8.60 0.72 12.74
C LEU A 159 -8.55 1.16 11.27
N ASN A 160 -7.38 1.09 10.63
CA ASN A 160 -7.15 1.51 9.26
C ASN A 160 -7.51 0.36 8.29
N LEU A 161 -8.81 0.17 8.06
CA LEU A 161 -9.38 -0.94 7.29
C LEU A 161 -9.53 -0.64 5.79
N GLY A 162 -9.23 0.59 5.36
CA GLY A 162 -9.28 1.00 3.97
C GLY A 162 -10.68 1.33 3.44
N GLU A 163 -11.68 1.52 4.31
CA GLU A 163 -13.08 1.74 3.92
C GLU A 163 -13.37 3.20 3.58
N THR A 164 -12.62 4.13 4.15
CA THR A 164 -12.72 5.57 3.90
C THR A 164 -11.32 6.20 3.75
N PRO A 165 -11.20 7.43 3.22
CA PRO A 165 -9.92 8.13 3.19
C PRO A 165 -9.26 8.28 4.57
N GLU A 166 -10.07 8.42 5.64
CA GLU A 166 -9.61 8.61 7.02
C GLU A 166 -9.14 7.29 7.64
N THR A 167 -9.73 6.17 7.24
CA THR A 167 -9.35 4.81 7.67
C THR A 167 -8.47 4.11 6.63
N ARG A 168 -7.78 4.87 5.78
CA ARG A 168 -6.82 4.35 4.79
C ARG A 168 -5.86 3.36 5.43
N HIS A 169 -5.51 2.31 4.71
CA HIS A 169 -4.43 1.40 5.13
C HIS A 169 -3.19 2.20 5.49
N SER A 170 -2.53 1.86 6.58
CA SER A 170 -1.41 2.64 7.13
C SER A 170 -0.09 1.87 7.21
N SER A 171 -0.10 0.56 6.99
CA SER A 171 1.10 -0.28 7.04
C SER A 171 1.56 -0.68 5.64
N ILE A 172 2.86 -0.87 5.44
CA ILE A 172 3.48 -1.41 4.21
C ILE A 172 4.41 -2.56 4.60
N SER A 173 4.10 -3.77 4.15
CA SER A 173 5.01 -4.92 4.30
C SER A 173 5.97 -4.99 3.13
N LEU A 174 7.27 -4.90 3.40
CA LEU A 174 8.32 -4.99 2.37
C LEU A 174 8.52 -6.41 1.84
N ASP A 175 7.92 -7.42 2.48
CA ASP A 175 7.90 -8.80 2.00
C ASP A 175 6.75 -9.10 1.05
N ASN A 176 5.80 -8.17 0.90
CA ASN A 176 4.59 -8.33 0.09
C ASN A 176 4.56 -7.34 -1.07
N TYR A 177 5.15 -7.71 -2.19
CA TYR A 177 5.33 -6.84 -3.35
C TYR A 177 4.99 -7.54 -4.67
N PHE A 178 4.82 -6.71 -5.69
CA PHE A 178 4.82 -7.09 -7.09
C PHE A 178 6.15 -6.69 -7.71
N THR A 179 6.69 -7.52 -8.59
CA THR A 179 7.90 -7.22 -9.38
C THR A 179 7.48 -6.70 -10.75
N LYS A 180 8.17 -5.68 -11.23
CA LYS A 180 7.93 -5.12 -12.57
C LYS A 180 8.33 -6.13 -13.64
N VAL A 181 7.44 -6.34 -14.60
CA VAL A 181 7.72 -7.16 -15.78
C VAL A 181 8.29 -6.26 -16.86
N VAL A 182 9.52 -6.56 -17.30
CA VAL A 182 10.15 -5.90 -18.46
C VAL A 182 9.72 -6.66 -19.71
N ASN A 183 9.03 -5.98 -20.62
CA ASN A 183 8.63 -6.55 -21.93
C ASN A 183 9.78 -6.48 -22.94
#